data_24f38004547e04b75cdf77df2920d303
#
_entry.id   24f38004547e04b75cdf77df2920d303
#
_cell.length_a   1.000
_cell.length_b   1.000
_cell.length_c   1.000
_cell.angle_alpha   90.00
_cell.angle_beta   90.00
_cell.angle_gamma   90.00
#
_symmetry.space_group_name_H-M   'P 1'
#
loop_
_entity.id
_entity.type
_entity.pdbx_description
1 polymer ?
#
loop_
_entity_poly.entity_id
_entity_poly.type
_entity_poly.pdbx_seq_one_letter_code
_entity_poly.pdbx_strand_id
1 'polypeptide(L)'
;MNISPNSVLSREKIVTLGSKLAPSAAILGRLRLLLEEPRTDTDEVINLVRLDPALTFHVTRMSNSILFGVRERHDSLDGAVGRVGFQNIYRLVGLAATKQSCQRDLPTYRLQAGQLWENAVATAAAAEIFALPAGIDPGLAYATGLLRSLGRVVLDAVSCDKCYPGEAEWPLVSDWERATFGVTSTEITTVLLDHWRFPSELVDGIRGHHDPFDEPSSNVSACVLNLACGVSARFGLDLPGEGGHWHRSEAKLTLANFTEPMVEDCTEKAWAHYLSLSATGG
;
A
#
# COMPACT_ATOMS: atom_id res chain seq x y z
N MET A 1 5.73 27.12 3.84
CA MET A 1 4.35 27.67 3.74
C MET A 1 3.64 27.29 5.02
N ASN A 2 3.42 28.23 5.92
CA ASN A 2 2.77 27.95 7.20
C ASN A 2 1.27 27.72 6.95
N ILE A 3 0.81 26.51 7.24
CA ILE A 3 -0.62 26.23 7.32
C ILE A 3 -1.08 26.73 8.68
N SER A 4 -2.09 27.60 8.71
CA SER A 4 -2.74 27.98 9.97
C SER A 4 -3.27 26.74 10.67
N PRO A 5 -3.24 26.65 12.01
CA PRO A 5 -3.61 25.45 12.78
C PRO A 5 -5.04 24.94 12.56
N ASN A 6 -5.86 25.58 11.74
CA ASN A 6 -7.26 25.24 11.46
C ASN A 6 -7.59 25.13 9.96
N SER A 7 -6.61 25.10 9.05
CA SER A 7 -6.93 24.91 7.63
C SER A 7 -6.86 23.43 7.26
N VAL A 8 -8.01 22.79 7.13
CA VAL A 8 -8.14 21.47 6.50
C VAL A 8 -7.48 21.52 5.11
N LEU A 9 -6.61 20.57 4.80
CA LEU A 9 -6.01 20.44 3.46
C LEU A 9 -7.12 20.26 2.43
N SER A 10 -7.24 21.20 1.48
CA SER A 10 -8.21 21.06 0.41
C SER A 10 -7.91 19.86 -0.47
N ARG A 11 -8.96 19.24 -1.06
CA ARG A 11 -8.83 18.13 -2.01
C ARG A 11 -7.84 18.46 -3.14
N GLU A 12 -7.92 19.66 -3.70
CA GLU A 12 -7.03 20.14 -4.77
C GLU A 12 -5.56 20.17 -4.34
N LYS A 13 -5.28 20.64 -3.12
CA LYS A 13 -3.93 20.69 -2.56
C LYS A 13 -3.39 19.27 -2.30
N ILE A 14 -4.22 18.37 -1.77
CA ILE A 14 -3.87 16.95 -1.59
C ILE A 14 -3.46 16.33 -2.93
N VAL A 15 -4.29 16.49 -3.96
CA VAL A 15 -4.03 15.95 -5.31
C VAL A 15 -2.75 16.53 -5.92
N THR A 16 -2.55 17.84 -5.81
CA THR A 16 -1.35 18.49 -6.33
C THR A 16 -0.07 17.98 -5.66
N LEU A 17 -0.08 17.83 -4.34
CA LEU A 17 1.04 17.30 -3.58
C LEU A 17 1.27 15.82 -3.87
N GLY A 18 0.22 15.01 -3.83
CA GLY A 18 0.30 13.58 -4.10
C GLY A 18 0.86 13.28 -5.48
N SER A 19 0.42 14.03 -6.51
CA SER A 19 0.95 13.88 -7.89
C SER A 19 2.44 14.21 -8.01
N LYS A 20 2.97 15.07 -7.13
CA LYS A 20 4.41 15.38 -7.08
C LYS A 20 5.22 14.36 -6.28
N LEU A 21 4.66 13.86 -5.19
CA LEU A 21 5.35 13.00 -4.23
C LEU A 21 5.27 11.52 -4.59
N ALA A 22 4.22 11.12 -5.29
CA ALA A 22 3.97 9.73 -5.68
C ALA A 22 3.47 9.62 -7.14
N PRO A 23 4.21 10.14 -8.14
CA PRO A 23 3.77 10.17 -9.53
C PRO A 23 3.54 8.76 -10.11
N SER A 24 4.38 7.80 -9.74
CA SER A 24 4.30 6.42 -10.23
C SER A 24 3.09 5.65 -9.69
N ALA A 25 2.50 6.07 -8.56
CA ALA A 25 1.26 5.47 -8.06
C ALA A 25 0.07 5.73 -9.01
N ALA A 26 0.04 6.88 -9.69
CA ALA A 26 -0.95 7.15 -10.72
C ALA A 26 -0.82 6.21 -11.94
N ILE A 27 0.41 5.79 -12.28
CA ILE A 27 0.67 4.80 -13.34
C ILE A 27 0.10 3.44 -12.94
N LEU A 28 0.26 3.04 -11.68
CA LEU A 28 -0.29 1.78 -11.17
C LEU A 28 -1.83 1.74 -11.30
N GLY A 29 -2.52 2.84 -10.97
CA GLY A 29 -3.97 2.94 -11.15
C GLY A 29 -4.39 2.79 -12.61
N ARG A 30 -3.70 3.47 -13.53
CA ARG A 30 -3.95 3.32 -14.98
C ARG A 30 -3.64 1.92 -15.51
N LEU A 31 -2.57 1.30 -14.98
CA LEU A 31 -2.20 -0.07 -15.35
C LEU A 31 -3.28 -1.06 -14.92
N ARG A 32 -3.87 -0.90 -13.73
CA ARG A 32 -4.98 -1.74 -13.28
C ARG A 32 -6.15 -1.68 -14.27
N LEU A 33 -6.60 -0.47 -14.62
CA LEU A 33 -7.69 -0.29 -15.59
C LEU A 33 -7.36 -0.91 -16.95
N LEU A 34 -6.12 -0.74 -17.43
CA LEU A 34 -5.68 -1.33 -18.68
C LEU A 34 -5.75 -2.86 -18.64
N LEU A 35 -5.30 -3.48 -17.55
CA LEU A 35 -5.30 -4.94 -17.40
C LEU A 35 -6.69 -5.57 -17.20
N GLU A 36 -7.71 -4.78 -16.91
CA GLU A 36 -9.12 -5.22 -16.87
C GLU A 36 -9.75 -5.30 -18.27
N GLU A 37 -9.15 -4.65 -19.27
CA GLU A 37 -9.62 -4.69 -20.64
C GLU A 37 -9.32 -6.06 -21.29
N PRO A 38 -10.32 -6.78 -21.86
CA PRO A 38 -10.12 -8.16 -22.39
C PRO A 38 -9.14 -8.26 -23.57
N ARG A 39 -8.81 -7.13 -24.21
CA ARG A 39 -7.96 -7.07 -25.41
C ARG A 39 -6.69 -6.27 -25.19
N THR A 40 -6.25 -6.13 -23.95
CA THR A 40 -5.03 -5.38 -23.62
C THR A 40 -3.83 -5.95 -24.36
N ASP A 41 -3.14 -5.09 -25.12
CA ASP A 41 -1.92 -5.41 -25.80
C ASP A 41 -0.70 -5.21 -24.88
N THR A 42 0.31 -6.05 -25.08
CA THR A 42 1.60 -5.96 -24.39
C THR A 42 2.26 -4.59 -24.61
N ASP A 43 2.16 -4.04 -25.82
CA ASP A 43 2.74 -2.74 -26.16
C ASP A 43 2.07 -1.59 -25.39
N GLU A 44 0.77 -1.67 -25.11
CA GLU A 44 0.07 -0.67 -24.29
C GLU A 44 0.57 -0.66 -22.85
N VAL A 45 0.78 -1.83 -22.27
CA VAL A 45 1.36 -1.99 -20.93
C VAL A 45 2.78 -1.44 -20.88
N ILE A 46 3.61 -1.78 -21.85
CA ILE A 46 4.99 -1.30 -21.96
C ILE A 46 5.02 0.22 -22.10
N ASN A 47 4.21 0.79 -22.98
CA ASN A 47 4.16 2.22 -23.21
C ASN A 47 3.70 2.98 -21.97
N LEU A 48 2.76 2.43 -21.21
CA LEU A 48 2.30 3.03 -19.95
C LEU A 48 3.42 3.08 -18.91
N VAL A 49 4.16 1.98 -18.72
CA VAL A 49 5.26 1.93 -17.74
C VAL A 49 6.43 2.83 -18.17
N ARG A 50 6.69 2.94 -19.47
CA ARG A 50 7.73 3.83 -20.06
C ARG A 50 7.50 5.32 -19.83
N LEU A 51 6.29 5.75 -19.42
CA LEU A 51 6.05 7.16 -19.04
C LEU A 51 6.92 7.62 -17.86
N ASP A 52 7.40 6.69 -17.05
CA ASP A 52 8.32 6.97 -15.94
C ASP A 52 9.62 6.18 -16.12
N PRO A 53 10.73 6.85 -16.47
CA PRO A 53 12.02 6.20 -16.67
C PRO A 53 12.55 5.47 -15.40
N ALA A 54 12.31 6.04 -14.22
CA ALA A 54 12.72 5.40 -12.96
C ALA A 54 11.91 4.12 -12.69
N LEU A 55 10.60 4.17 -12.93
CA LEU A 55 9.74 3.00 -12.85
C LEU A 55 10.17 1.92 -13.84
N THR A 56 10.43 2.28 -15.09
CA THR A 56 10.97 1.39 -16.13
C THR A 56 12.24 0.69 -15.68
N PHE A 57 13.20 1.45 -15.14
CA PHE A 57 14.46 0.90 -14.63
C PHE A 57 14.22 -0.09 -13.48
N HIS A 58 13.42 0.29 -12.48
CA HIS A 58 13.14 -0.57 -11.32
C HIS A 58 12.38 -1.83 -11.71
N VAL A 59 11.35 -1.74 -12.56
CA VAL A 59 10.58 -2.91 -13.02
C VAL A 59 11.47 -3.88 -13.80
N THR A 60 12.28 -3.38 -14.74
CA THR A 60 13.22 -4.21 -15.49
C THR A 60 14.23 -4.90 -14.58
N ARG A 61 14.80 -4.17 -13.62
CA ARG A 61 15.73 -4.73 -12.65
C ARG A 61 15.09 -5.81 -11.76
N MET A 62 13.92 -5.51 -11.20
CA MET A 62 13.18 -6.42 -10.31
C MET A 62 12.71 -7.69 -11.05
N SER A 63 12.33 -7.57 -12.33
CA SER A 63 11.95 -8.73 -13.15
C SER A 63 13.09 -9.72 -13.36
N ASN A 64 14.33 -9.28 -13.20
CA ASN A 64 15.54 -10.11 -13.26
C ASN A 64 15.91 -10.78 -11.93
N SER A 65 15.07 -10.67 -10.91
CA SER A 65 15.30 -11.35 -9.63
C SER A 65 15.04 -12.87 -9.71
N ILE A 66 15.62 -13.61 -8.79
CA ILE A 66 15.48 -15.07 -8.69
C ILE A 66 14.00 -15.48 -8.52
N LEU A 67 13.19 -14.62 -7.90
CA LEU A 67 11.75 -14.84 -7.72
C LEU A 67 11.01 -15.16 -9.03
N PHE A 68 11.47 -14.57 -10.15
CA PHE A 68 10.86 -14.76 -11.46
C PHE A 68 11.59 -15.79 -12.34
N GLY A 69 12.41 -16.65 -11.74
CA GLY A 69 13.02 -17.80 -12.42
C GLY A 69 14.09 -17.45 -13.45
N VAL A 70 14.94 -16.48 -13.16
CA VAL A 70 15.91 -15.94 -14.11
C VAL A 70 16.98 -16.95 -14.48
N ARG A 71 16.93 -17.47 -15.72
CA ARG A 71 18.06 -18.15 -16.37
C ARG A 71 18.89 -17.21 -17.25
N GLU A 72 18.25 -16.22 -17.86
CA GLU A 72 18.87 -15.19 -18.69
C GLU A 72 18.37 -13.81 -18.28
N ARG A 73 19.27 -12.84 -18.14
CA ARG A 73 18.91 -11.45 -17.83
C ARG A 73 18.35 -10.76 -19.09
N HIS A 74 17.35 -9.93 -18.90
CA HIS A 74 16.83 -9.04 -19.90
C HIS A 74 17.09 -7.60 -19.49
N ASP A 75 17.60 -6.80 -20.42
CA ASP A 75 17.93 -5.40 -20.19
C ASP A 75 16.82 -4.46 -20.70
N SER A 76 15.65 -5.02 -21.07
CA SER A 76 14.52 -4.26 -21.60
C SER A 76 13.23 -4.58 -20.86
N LEU A 77 12.35 -3.58 -20.80
CA LEU A 77 11.00 -3.72 -20.25
C LEU A 77 10.17 -4.72 -21.06
N ASP A 78 10.34 -4.74 -22.40
CA ASP A 78 9.64 -5.67 -23.30
C ASP A 78 9.94 -7.13 -22.93
N GLY A 79 11.23 -7.44 -22.73
CA GLY A 79 11.64 -8.76 -22.26
C GLY A 79 11.10 -9.11 -20.87
N ALA A 80 11.00 -8.12 -19.98
CA ALA A 80 10.41 -8.28 -18.67
C ALA A 80 8.92 -8.63 -18.76
N VAL A 81 8.13 -7.85 -19.48
CA VAL A 81 6.67 -8.05 -19.63
C VAL A 81 6.35 -9.39 -20.25
N GLY A 82 7.02 -9.74 -21.36
CA GLY A 82 6.78 -11.00 -22.06
C GLY A 82 7.08 -12.24 -21.22
N ARG A 83 8.03 -12.14 -20.28
CA ARG A 83 8.43 -13.28 -19.44
C ARG A 83 7.60 -13.43 -18.17
N VAL A 84 7.41 -12.35 -17.42
CA VAL A 84 6.78 -12.47 -16.09
C VAL A 84 5.26 -12.42 -16.15
N GLY A 85 4.69 -11.94 -17.25
CA GLY A 85 3.24 -11.81 -17.46
C GLY A 85 2.61 -10.63 -16.73
N PHE A 86 1.39 -10.29 -17.12
CA PHE A 86 0.71 -9.06 -16.69
C PHE A 86 0.50 -8.94 -15.18
N GLN A 87 0.11 -10.04 -14.51
CA GLN A 87 -0.10 -10.01 -13.05
C GLN A 87 1.19 -9.68 -12.30
N ASN A 88 2.30 -10.29 -12.70
CA ASN A 88 3.59 -10.02 -12.08
C ASN A 88 4.11 -8.62 -12.45
N ILE A 89 3.84 -8.13 -13.65
CA ILE A 89 4.13 -6.73 -14.01
C ILE A 89 3.36 -5.77 -13.12
N TYR A 90 2.08 -6.01 -12.85
CA TYR A 90 1.30 -5.20 -11.92
C TYR A 90 1.92 -5.15 -10.53
N ARG A 91 2.34 -6.31 -10.00
CA ARG A 91 3.05 -6.39 -8.70
C ARG A 91 4.37 -5.63 -8.72
N LEU A 92 5.17 -5.80 -9.77
CA LEU A 92 6.47 -5.12 -9.90
C LEU A 92 6.34 -3.61 -10.02
N VAL A 93 5.36 -3.14 -10.80
CA VAL A 93 5.03 -1.71 -10.92
C VAL A 93 4.60 -1.16 -9.57
N GLY A 94 3.76 -1.90 -8.84
CA GLY A 94 3.34 -1.53 -7.49
C GLY A 94 4.51 -1.40 -6.52
N LEU A 95 5.39 -2.41 -6.46
CA LEU A 95 6.60 -2.37 -5.63
C LEU A 95 7.50 -1.18 -5.97
N ALA A 96 7.76 -0.95 -7.25
CA ALA A 96 8.63 0.12 -7.70
C ALA A 96 8.04 1.51 -7.41
N ALA A 97 6.75 1.71 -7.66
CA ALA A 97 6.04 2.96 -7.39
C ALA A 97 6.02 3.28 -5.89
N THR A 98 5.75 2.28 -5.05
CA THR A 98 5.75 2.45 -3.59
C THR A 98 7.15 2.71 -3.07
N LYS A 99 8.16 1.99 -3.55
CA LYS A 99 9.56 2.24 -3.18
C LYS A 99 9.98 3.67 -3.47
N GLN A 100 9.71 4.17 -4.66
CA GLN A 100 10.04 5.53 -5.08
C GLN A 100 9.41 6.59 -4.17
N SER A 101 8.18 6.36 -3.73
CA SER A 101 7.43 7.31 -2.89
C SER A 101 7.81 7.24 -1.41
N CYS A 102 8.15 6.05 -0.91
CA CYS A 102 8.30 5.76 0.51
C CYS A 102 9.77 5.61 0.97
N GLN A 103 10.74 5.69 0.07
CA GLN A 103 12.16 5.53 0.40
C GLN A 103 12.80 6.87 0.83
N ARG A 104 12.22 7.50 1.82
CA ARG A 104 12.68 8.76 2.40
C ARG A 104 12.35 8.77 3.90
N ASP A 105 13.06 9.62 4.65
CA ASP A 105 12.70 9.89 6.03
C ASP A 105 11.34 10.60 6.10
N LEU A 106 10.56 10.24 7.10
CA LEU A 106 9.31 10.92 7.46
C LEU A 106 9.40 11.40 8.92
N PRO A 107 10.09 12.54 9.16
CA PRO A 107 10.34 13.03 10.52
C PRO A 107 9.06 13.32 11.30
N THR A 108 7.97 13.68 10.64
CA THR A 108 6.64 13.82 11.26
C THR A 108 6.21 12.58 12.03
N TYR A 109 6.58 11.40 11.55
CA TYR A 109 6.23 10.10 12.14
C TYR A 109 7.42 9.39 12.79
N ARG A 110 8.59 10.04 12.86
CA ARG A 110 9.86 9.45 13.33
C ARG A 110 10.25 8.18 12.56
N LEU A 111 9.90 8.10 11.28
CA LEU A 111 10.26 7.00 10.40
C LEU A 111 11.53 7.33 9.62
N GLN A 112 12.45 6.38 9.59
CA GLN A 112 13.64 6.43 8.76
C GLN A 112 13.32 5.96 7.33
N ALA A 113 14.17 6.34 6.39
CA ALA A 113 14.08 5.91 5.00
C ALA A 113 13.97 4.39 4.89
N GLY A 114 12.97 3.94 4.12
CA GLY A 114 12.71 2.53 3.90
C GLY A 114 11.69 1.89 4.85
N GLN A 115 11.51 2.37 6.09
CA GLN A 115 10.58 1.75 7.03
C GLN A 115 9.12 1.77 6.54
N LEU A 116 8.68 2.87 5.93
CA LEU A 116 7.34 2.93 5.35
C LEU A 116 7.19 1.94 4.18
N TRP A 117 8.24 1.78 3.36
CA TRP A 117 8.24 0.82 2.26
C TRP A 117 8.23 -0.63 2.77
N GLU A 118 9.03 -0.96 3.78
CA GLU A 118 9.05 -2.30 4.38
C GLU A 118 7.68 -2.68 4.96
N ASN A 119 7.04 -1.77 5.69
CA ASN A 119 5.67 -1.97 6.18
C ASN A 119 4.70 -2.19 5.02
N ALA A 120 4.77 -1.36 3.96
CA ALA A 120 3.87 -1.48 2.81
C ALA A 120 4.03 -2.84 2.11
N VAL A 121 5.27 -3.33 1.92
CA VAL A 121 5.54 -4.64 1.30
C VAL A 121 5.05 -5.78 2.20
N ALA A 122 5.30 -5.72 3.50
CA ALA A 122 4.84 -6.73 4.44
C ALA A 122 3.31 -6.79 4.51
N THR A 123 2.65 -5.63 4.56
CA THR A 123 1.19 -5.54 4.55
C THR A 123 0.61 -6.05 3.23
N ALA A 124 1.22 -5.72 2.09
CA ALA A 124 0.80 -6.21 0.78
C ALA A 124 0.93 -7.74 0.66
N ALA A 125 2.06 -8.30 1.11
CA ALA A 125 2.28 -9.74 1.13
C ALA A 125 1.24 -10.47 1.99
N ALA A 126 0.93 -9.92 3.17
CA ALA A 126 -0.09 -10.48 4.04
C ALA A 126 -1.49 -10.34 3.43
N ALA A 127 -1.86 -9.16 2.93
CA ALA A 127 -3.17 -8.93 2.32
C ALA A 127 -3.42 -9.87 1.12
N GLU A 128 -2.42 -10.10 0.28
CA GLU A 128 -2.51 -11.04 -0.86
C GLU A 128 -2.79 -12.48 -0.41
N ILE A 129 -2.10 -12.95 0.64
CA ILE A 129 -2.29 -14.30 1.18
C ILE A 129 -3.66 -14.45 1.85
N PHE A 130 -4.11 -13.44 2.58
CA PHE A 130 -5.41 -13.44 3.27
C PHE A 130 -6.59 -13.26 2.29
N ALA A 131 -6.37 -12.75 1.09
CA ALA A 131 -7.44 -12.44 0.14
C ALA A 131 -8.20 -13.68 -0.34
N LEU A 132 -7.50 -14.75 -0.73
CA LEU A 132 -8.13 -15.96 -1.29
C LEU A 132 -9.13 -16.63 -0.34
N PRO A 133 -8.77 -16.91 0.94
CA PRO A 133 -9.74 -17.48 1.88
C PRO A 133 -10.92 -16.56 2.17
N ALA A 134 -10.73 -15.25 2.07
CA ALA A 134 -11.78 -14.24 2.26
C ALA A 134 -12.64 -13.99 1.00
N GLY A 135 -12.33 -14.64 -0.13
CA GLY A 135 -13.05 -14.45 -1.39
C GLY A 135 -12.79 -13.12 -2.10
N ILE A 136 -11.63 -12.51 -1.88
CA ILE A 136 -11.21 -11.23 -2.46
C ILE A 136 -10.16 -11.47 -3.55
N ASP A 137 -10.10 -10.59 -4.56
CA ASP A 137 -9.04 -10.61 -5.57
C ASP A 137 -7.67 -10.36 -4.93
N PRO A 138 -6.71 -11.30 -5.04
CA PRO A 138 -5.40 -11.16 -4.40
C PRO A 138 -4.59 -9.97 -4.92
N GLY A 139 -4.70 -9.66 -6.21
CA GLY A 139 -4.00 -8.52 -6.81
C GLY A 139 -4.54 -7.19 -6.30
N LEU A 140 -5.85 -7.11 -6.07
CA LEU A 140 -6.48 -5.94 -5.46
C LEU A 140 -6.04 -5.77 -4.00
N ALA A 141 -6.09 -6.85 -3.21
CA ALA A 141 -5.66 -6.84 -1.81
C ALA A 141 -4.18 -6.48 -1.68
N TYR A 142 -3.32 -7.00 -2.55
CA TYR A 142 -1.91 -6.65 -2.64
C TYR A 142 -1.72 -5.13 -2.85
N ALA A 143 -2.39 -4.56 -3.84
CA ALA A 143 -2.31 -3.12 -4.11
C ALA A 143 -2.84 -2.27 -2.94
N THR A 144 -3.90 -2.74 -2.28
CA THR A 144 -4.48 -2.10 -1.09
C THR A 144 -3.43 -2.01 0.03
N GLY A 145 -2.73 -3.11 0.31
CA GLY A 145 -1.65 -3.15 1.30
C GLY A 145 -0.47 -2.23 0.97
N LEU A 146 -0.05 -2.19 -0.31
CA LEU A 146 1.03 -1.33 -0.77
C LEU A 146 0.73 0.17 -0.62
N LEU A 147 -0.51 0.56 -0.88
CA LEU A 147 -0.86 1.97 -1.07
C LEU A 147 -1.47 2.62 0.18
N ARG A 148 -1.87 1.83 1.20
CA ARG A 148 -2.64 2.32 2.35
C ARG A 148 -2.03 3.53 3.08
N SER A 149 -0.72 3.63 3.10
CA SER A 149 0.00 4.63 3.91
C SER A 149 0.56 5.81 3.10
N LEU A 150 0.20 5.97 1.82
CA LEU A 150 0.69 7.06 0.96
C LEU A 150 0.38 8.45 1.52
N GLY A 151 -0.73 8.61 2.21
CA GLY A 151 -1.12 9.89 2.81
C GLY A 151 -0.13 10.39 3.86
N ARG A 152 0.63 9.51 4.53
CA ARG A 152 1.69 9.91 5.46
C ARG A 152 2.80 10.70 4.76
N VAL A 153 3.14 10.31 3.52
CA VAL A 153 4.12 11.03 2.69
C VAL A 153 3.66 12.46 2.40
N VAL A 154 2.37 12.64 2.17
CA VAL A 154 1.77 13.97 1.91
C VAL A 154 1.69 14.80 3.17
N LEU A 155 1.25 14.21 4.30
CA LEU A 155 1.20 14.94 5.58
C LEU A 155 2.59 15.35 6.04
N ASP A 156 3.58 14.47 5.93
CA ASP A 156 4.96 14.80 6.26
C ASP A 156 5.47 16.02 5.48
N ALA A 157 5.17 16.08 4.18
CA ALA A 157 5.61 17.18 3.33
C ALA A 157 4.97 18.54 3.67
N VAL A 158 3.90 18.56 4.44
CA VAL A 158 3.19 19.81 4.85
C VAL A 158 3.21 20.06 6.35
N SER A 159 3.78 19.15 7.13
CA SER A 159 3.70 19.16 8.59
C SER A 159 4.46 20.30 9.25
N CYS A 160 5.44 20.92 8.57
CA CYS A 160 6.26 22.02 9.13
C CYS A 160 6.67 21.69 10.54
N ASP A 161 7.62 21.24 11.04
CA ASP A 161 8.09 20.99 12.43
C ASP A 161 7.13 20.23 13.37
N LYS A 162 5.95 19.78 12.87
CA LYS A 162 5.05 18.93 13.64
C LYS A 162 5.57 17.50 13.64
N CYS A 163 5.64 16.90 14.83
CA CYS A 163 6.10 15.54 15.01
C CYS A 163 5.12 14.80 15.90
N TYR A 164 4.76 13.58 15.52
CA TYR A 164 3.92 12.70 16.34
C TYR A 164 4.64 12.44 17.68
N PRO A 165 4.03 12.79 18.83
CA PRO A 165 4.74 12.72 20.12
C PRO A 165 4.92 11.29 20.62
N GLY A 166 4.09 10.34 20.13
CA GLY A 166 4.12 8.93 20.48
C GLY A 166 2.85 8.46 21.19
N GLU A 167 2.74 7.16 21.33
CA GLU A 167 1.52 6.48 21.82
C GLU A 167 1.20 6.78 23.28
N ALA A 168 2.18 7.19 24.09
CA ALA A 168 1.95 7.57 25.48
C ALA A 168 1.07 8.84 25.59
N GLU A 169 1.15 9.75 24.64
CA GLU A 169 0.35 10.97 24.61
C GLU A 169 -0.86 10.83 23.67
N TRP A 170 -0.67 10.17 22.53
CA TRP A 170 -1.70 9.90 21.53
C TRP A 170 -1.68 8.42 21.17
N PRO A 171 -2.54 7.60 21.77
CA PRO A 171 -2.59 6.15 21.50
C PRO A 171 -2.80 5.80 20.02
N LEU A 172 -3.53 6.64 19.28
CA LEU A 172 -3.75 6.50 17.86
C LEU A 172 -3.19 7.69 17.09
N VAL A 173 -2.38 7.42 16.10
CA VAL A 173 -1.82 8.46 15.22
C VAL A 173 -2.90 9.18 14.43
N SER A 174 -3.97 8.50 14.05
CA SER A 174 -5.12 9.08 13.35
C SER A 174 -5.79 10.21 14.14
N ASP A 175 -5.90 10.06 15.47
CA ASP A 175 -6.47 11.08 16.33
C ASP A 175 -5.55 12.32 16.43
N TRP A 176 -4.25 12.08 16.54
CA TRP A 176 -3.26 13.15 16.50
C TRP A 176 -3.26 13.88 15.14
N GLU A 177 -3.30 13.15 14.03
CA GLU A 177 -3.41 13.73 12.70
C GLU A 177 -4.65 14.59 12.57
N ARG A 178 -5.81 14.09 13.04
CA ARG A 178 -7.08 14.81 13.03
C ARG A 178 -7.00 16.10 13.85
N ALA A 179 -6.45 16.02 15.07
CA ALA A 179 -6.31 17.17 15.93
C ALA A 179 -5.32 18.21 15.40
N THR A 180 -4.25 17.75 14.74
CA THR A 180 -3.12 18.61 14.30
C THR A 180 -3.35 19.22 12.93
N PHE A 181 -3.90 18.44 11.97
CA PHE A 181 -4.02 18.82 10.56
C PHE A 181 -5.48 18.93 10.09
N GLY A 182 -6.45 18.48 10.89
CA GLY A 182 -7.87 18.43 10.52
C GLY A 182 -8.22 17.30 9.54
N VAL A 183 -7.26 16.48 9.15
CA VAL A 183 -7.40 15.37 8.19
C VAL A 183 -6.43 14.25 8.57
N THR A 184 -6.81 12.99 8.32
CA THR A 184 -5.93 11.84 8.54
C THR A 184 -5.16 11.45 7.28
N SER A 185 -4.05 10.73 7.45
CA SER A 185 -3.29 10.14 6.34
C SER A 185 -4.13 9.15 5.54
N THR A 186 -5.01 8.39 6.18
CA THR A 186 -5.96 7.49 5.52
C THR A 186 -6.90 8.24 4.60
N GLU A 187 -7.50 9.35 5.04
CA GLU A 187 -8.36 10.19 4.19
C GLU A 187 -7.60 10.80 3.02
N ILE A 188 -6.37 11.24 3.23
CA ILE A 188 -5.53 11.74 2.14
C ILE A 188 -5.27 10.63 1.12
N THR A 189 -4.93 9.43 1.58
CA THR A 189 -4.73 8.27 0.70
C THR A 189 -5.97 8.03 -0.16
N THR A 190 -7.17 7.97 0.45
CA THR A 190 -8.40 7.72 -0.30
C THR A 190 -8.72 8.81 -1.33
N VAL A 191 -8.47 10.08 -1.01
CA VAL A 191 -8.61 11.20 -1.96
C VAL A 191 -7.68 11.05 -3.17
N LEU A 192 -6.45 10.61 -2.95
CA LEU A 192 -5.49 10.39 -4.04
C LEU A 192 -5.89 9.21 -4.93
N LEU A 193 -6.26 8.10 -4.32
CA LEU A 193 -6.63 6.90 -5.05
C LEU A 193 -7.92 7.08 -5.86
N ASP A 194 -8.92 7.77 -5.32
CA ASP A 194 -10.11 8.21 -6.04
C ASP A 194 -9.73 9.07 -7.28
N HIS A 195 -8.82 10.04 -7.09
CA HIS A 195 -8.37 10.90 -8.17
C HIS A 195 -7.64 10.11 -9.26
N TRP A 196 -6.84 9.12 -8.90
CA TRP A 196 -6.12 8.25 -9.82
C TRP A 196 -6.97 7.09 -10.36
N ARG A 197 -8.28 7.08 -10.06
CA ARG A 197 -9.28 6.13 -10.55
C ARG A 197 -8.98 4.66 -10.18
N PHE A 198 -8.49 4.44 -8.98
CA PHE A 198 -8.44 3.07 -8.44
C PHE A 198 -9.85 2.53 -8.21
N PRO A 199 -10.06 1.19 -8.26
CA PRO A 199 -11.34 0.56 -7.97
C PRO A 199 -11.89 1.00 -6.61
N SER A 200 -13.20 1.23 -6.54
CA SER A 200 -13.87 1.65 -5.28
C SER A 200 -13.66 0.65 -4.16
N GLU A 201 -13.62 -0.64 -4.45
CA GLU A 201 -13.37 -1.69 -3.48
C GLU A 201 -12.01 -1.52 -2.77
N LEU A 202 -10.95 -1.15 -3.50
CA LEU A 202 -9.64 -0.84 -2.94
C LEU A 202 -9.70 0.40 -2.06
N VAL A 203 -10.32 1.48 -2.55
CA VAL A 203 -10.44 2.75 -1.82
C VAL A 203 -11.25 2.57 -0.54
N ASP A 204 -12.37 1.83 -0.60
CA ASP A 204 -13.23 1.53 0.55
C ASP A 204 -12.53 0.59 1.55
N GLY A 205 -11.74 -0.36 1.05
CA GLY A 205 -10.87 -1.19 1.88
C GLY A 205 -9.91 -0.35 2.72
N ILE A 206 -9.24 0.64 2.10
CA ILE A 206 -8.35 1.55 2.83
C ILE A 206 -9.16 2.46 3.77
N ARG A 207 -10.30 2.97 3.33
CA ARG A 207 -11.12 3.88 4.15
C ARG A 207 -11.54 3.26 5.47
N GLY A 208 -11.96 2.00 5.44
CA GLY A 208 -12.53 1.30 6.60
C GLY A 208 -11.55 0.43 7.39
N HIS A 209 -10.27 0.35 7.04
CA HIS A 209 -9.37 -0.62 7.68
C HIS A 209 -9.04 -0.34 9.16
N HIS A 210 -9.39 0.82 9.67
CA HIS A 210 -9.29 1.17 11.08
C HIS A 210 -10.61 0.97 11.85
N ASP A 211 -11.69 0.56 11.16
CA ASP A 211 -12.99 0.36 11.79
C ASP A 211 -12.98 -0.81 12.78
N PRO A 212 -13.87 -0.83 13.77
CA PRO A 212 -13.93 -1.90 14.76
C PRO A 212 -14.43 -3.24 14.22
N PHE A 213 -15.13 -3.26 13.06
CA PHE A 213 -15.71 -4.46 12.41
C PHE A 213 -16.72 -5.23 13.26
N ASP A 214 -17.47 -4.55 14.09
CA ASP A 214 -18.53 -5.10 14.95
C ASP A 214 -19.93 -5.01 14.31
N GLU A 215 -20.05 -4.35 13.16
CA GLU A 215 -21.29 -4.20 12.40
C GLU A 215 -21.38 -5.23 11.26
N PRO A 216 -22.55 -5.83 10.99
CA PRO A 216 -22.74 -6.81 9.90
C PRO A 216 -22.49 -6.24 8.51
N SER A 217 -22.56 -4.92 8.33
CA SER A 217 -22.31 -4.22 7.08
C SER A 217 -20.84 -3.86 6.85
N SER A 218 -19.95 -4.29 7.74
CA SER A 218 -18.52 -4.00 7.65
C SER A 218 -17.91 -4.56 6.36
N ASN A 219 -16.95 -3.81 5.82
CA ASN A 219 -16.30 -4.14 4.54
C ASN A 219 -15.27 -5.26 4.72
N VAL A 220 -15.44 -6.38 4.01
CA VAL A 220 -14.53 -7.55 4.07
C VAL A 220 -13.11 -7.19 3.62
N SER A 221 -12.96 -6.39 2.55
CA SER A 221 -11.64 -5.93 2.07
C SER A 221 -10.93 -5.07 3.11
N ALA A 222 -11.66 -4.21 3.84
CA ALA A 222 -11.13 -3.44 4.94
C ALA A 222 -10.71 -4.33 6.12
N CYS A 223 -11.49 -5.36 6.44
CA CYS A 223 -11.17 -6.33 7.49
C CYS A 223 -9.90 -7.13 7.13
N VAL A 224 -9.78 -7.62 5.90
CA VAL A 224 -8.58 -8.32 5.42
C VAL A 224 -7.34 -7.41 5.50
N LEU A 225 -7.46 -6.15 5.10
CA LEU A 225 -6.38 -5.18 5.25
C LEU A 225 -6.00 -4.96 6.72
N ASN A 226 -6.98 -4.84 7.61
CA ASN A 226 -6.73 -4.72 9.05
C ASN A 226 -5.97 -5.93 9.61
N LEU A 227 -6.39 -7.15 9.28
CA LEU A 227 -5.70 -8.38 9.67
C LEU A 227 -4.27 -8.42 9.12
N ALA A 228 -4.08 -8.01 7.85
CA ALA A 228 -2.77 -7.94 7.22
C ALA A 228 -1.83 -6.93 7.91
N CYS A 229 -2.34 -5.78 8.34
CA CYS A 229 -1.59 -4.81 9.14
C CYS A 229 -1.15 -5.41 10.49
N GLY A 230 -2.05 -6.16 11.17
CA GLY A 230 -1.71 -6.88 12.39
C GLY A 230 -0.63 -7.93 12.19
N VAL A 231 -0.61 -8.60 11.03
CA VAL A 231 0.45 -9.55 10.65
C VAL A 231 1.77 -8.82 10.43
N SER A 232 1.79 -7.69 9.72
CA SER A 232 3.01 -6.92 9.52
C SER A 232 3.58 -6.39 10.86
N ALA A 233 2.72 -6.02 11.80
CA ALA A 233 3.13 -5.64 13.16
C ALA A 233 3.77 -6.81 13.92
N ARG A 234 3.27 -8.04 13.77
CA ARG A 234 3.90 -9.24 14.35
C ARG A 234 5.30 -9.52 13.77
N PHE A 235 5.60 -9.03 12.59
CA PHE A 235 6.93 -9.10 11.97
C PHE A 235 7.89 -8.00 12.48
N GLY A 236 7.42 -7.10 13.35
CA GLY A 236 8.19 -5.95 13.82
C GLY A 236 8.29 -4.84 12.77
N LEU A 237 7.36 -4.80 11.83
CA LEU A 237 7.30 -3.84 10.73
C LEU A 237 6.08 -2.91 10.86
N ASP A 238 5.61 -2.67 12.07
CA ASP A 238 4.51 -1.77 12.38
C ASP A 238 4.86 -0.29 12.15
N LEU A 239 3.84 0.52 12.00
CA LEU A 239 3.98 1.97 11.94
C LEU A 239 3.57 2.59 13.28
N PRO A 240 4.28 3.65 13.72
CA PRO A 240 3.97 4.32 14.99
C PRO A 240 2.51 4.77 15.09
N GLY A 241 1.88 4.49 16.22
CA GLY A 241 0.52 4.91 16.55
C GLY A 241 -0.60 4.15 15.85
N GLU A 242 -0.33 2.98 15.27
CA GLU A 242 -1.36 2.15 14.64
C GLU A 242 -1.72 0.90 15.46
N GLY A 243 -0.90 0.51 16.44
CA GLY A 243 -1.03 -0.77 17.15
C GLY A 243 -2.42 -1.00 17.76
N GLY A 244 -3.10 0.05 18.24
CA GLY A 244 -4.44 -0.03 18.79
C GLY A 244 -5.53 -0.49 17.81
N HIS A 245 -5.31 -0.39 16.50
CA HIS A 245 -6.28 -0.84 15.48
C HIS A 245 -6.17 -2.34 15.18
N TRP A 246 -5.03 -2.98 15.49
CA TRP A 246 -4.73 -4.34 15.03
C TRP A 246 -5.19 -5.44 15.98
N HIS A 247 -6.03 -5.10 16.96
CA HIS A 247 -6.59 -6.11 17.86
C HIS A 247 -7.42 -7.13 17.08
N ARG A 248 -7.07 -8.41 17.24
CA ARG A 248 -7.81 -9.53 16.63
C ARG A 248 -9.06 -9.82 17.48
N SER A 249 -10.22 -9.84 16.83
CA SER A 249 -11.49 -10.15 17.47
C SER A 249 -12.23 -11.25 16.71
N GLU A 250 -13.16 -11.93 17.40
CA GLU A 250 -14.02 -12.95 16.79
C GLU A 250 -14.88 -12.36 15.65
N ALA A 251 -15.32 -11.11 15.80
CA ALA A 251 -16.07 -10.40 14.75
C ALA A 251 -15.25 -10.27 13.46
N LYS A 252 -13.99 -9.88 13.56
CA LYS A 252 -13.07 -9.78 12.39
C LYS A 252 -12.87 -11.14 11.72
N LEU A 253 -12.64 -12.19 12.50
CA LEU A 253 -12.42 -13.53 11.96
C LEU A 253 -13.68 -14.06 11.26
N THR A 254 -14.84 -13.87 11.88
CA THR A 254 -16.13 -14.27 11.29
C THR A 254 -16.40 -13.53 9.99
N LEU A 255 -16.22 -12.19 9.98
CA LEU A 255 -16.43 -11.35 8.81
C LEU A 255 -15.54 -11.75 7.63
N ALA A 256 -14.28 -12.04 7.89
CA ALA A 256 -13.31 -12.41 6.86
C ALA A 256 -13.29 -13.93 6.56
N ASN A 257 -14.16 -14.72 7.21
CA ASN A 257 -14.25 -16.18 7.07
C ASN A 257 -12.95 -16.91 7.45
N PHE A 258 -12.33 -16.48 8.56
CA PHE A 258 -11.12 -17.09 9.12
C PHE A 258 -11.39 -17.82 10.43
N THR A 259 -10.59 -18.85 10.69
CA THR A 259 -10.38 -19.44 12.00
C THR A 259 -8.97 -19.09 12.49
N GLU A 260 -8.72 -19.18 13.80
CA GLU A 260 -7.38 -18.93 14.35
C GLU A 260 -6.27 -19.77 13.67
N PRO A 261 -6.46 -21.09 13.44
CA PRO A 261 -5.46 -21.88 12.71
C PRO A 261 -5.20 -21.39 11.30
N MET A 262 -6.24 -20.93 10.57
CA MET A 262 -6.08 -20.35 9.23
C MET A 262 -5.25 -19.06 9.27
N VAL A 263 -5.47 -18.21 10.27
CA VAL A 263 -4.69 -16.98 10.44
C VAL A 263 -3.21 -17.29 10.67
N GLU A 264 -2.90 -18.29 11.50
CA GLU A 264 -1.51 -18.67 11.74
C GLU A 264 -0.84 -19.25 10.48
N ASP A 265 -1.50 -20.14 9.74
CA ASP A 265 -1.02 -20.67 8.45
C ASP A 265 -0.79 -19.53 7.42
N CYS A 266 -1.76 -18.62 7.30
CA CYS A 266 -1.61 -17.45 6.42
C CYS A 266 -0.49 -16.52 6.89
N THR A 267 -0.27 -16.37 8.19
CA THR A 267 0.83 -15.55 8.74
C THR A 267 2.21 -16.12 8.35
N GLU A 268 2.39 -17.43 8.46
CA GLU A 268 3.65 -18.09 8.05
C GLU A 268 3.90 -17.93 6.54
N LYS A 269 2.87 -18.13 5.72
CA LYS A 269 2.94 -17.92 4.27
C LYS A 269 3.23 -16.46 3.92
N ALA A 270 2.61 -15.51 4.62
CA ALA A 270 2.84 -14.07 4.43
C ALA A 270 4.27 -13.68 4.74
N TRP A 271 4.89 -14.25 5.78
CA TRP A 271 6.30 -14.02 6.09
C TRP A 271 7.22 -14.50 4.97
N ALA A 272 7.04 -15.72 4.49
CA ALA A 272 7.81 -16.26 3.38
C ALA A 272 7.65 -15.42 2.11
N HIS A 273 6.41 -14.98 1.83
CA HIS A 273 6.11 -14.12 0.69
C HIS A 273 6.75 -12.72 0.83
N TYR A 274 6.69 -12.10 2.01
CA TYR A 274 7.37 -10.84 2.30
C TYR A 274 8.87 -10.94 2.04
N LEU A 275 9.55 -11.97 2.56
CA LEU A 275 10.98 -12.17 2.34
C LEU A 275 11.33 -12.27 0.85
N SER A 276 10.50 -12.94 0.09
CA SER A 276 10.65 -13.07 -1.37
C SER A 276 10.50 -11.71 -2.09
N LEU A 277 9.49 -10.90 -1.72
CA LEU A 277 9.26 -9.58 -2.32
C LEU A 277 10.34 -8.57 -1.90
N SER A 278 10.76 -8.57 -0.64
CA SER A 278 11.78 -7.65 -0.13
C SER A 278 13.15 -7.89 -0.79
N ALA A 279 13.50 -9.16 -1.04
CA ALA A 279 14.71 -9.53 -1.79
C ALA A 279 14.67 -9.03 -3.26
N THR A 280 13.49 -8.87 -3.84
CA THR A 280 13.30 -8.35 -5.21
C THR A 280 13.47 -6.84 -5.27
N GLY A 281 13.11 -6.13 -4.21
CA GLY A 281 13.15 -4.67 -4.12
C GLY A 281 14.48 -4.10 -3.67
N GLY A 282 15.43 -4.91 -3.20
CA GLY A 282 16.76 -4.52 -2.68
C GLY A 282 17.75 -3.94 -3.69
#